data_1c1a7b18d87bcdfcd39869a6318522c6
#
_entry.id   1c1a7b18d87bcdfcd39869a6318522c6
#
_cell.length_a   1.000
_cell.length_b   1.000
_cell.length_c   1.000
_cell.angle_alpha   90.00
_cell.angle_beta   90.00
_cell.angle_gamma   90.00
#
_symmetry.space_group_name_H-M   'P 1'
#
loop_
_entity.id
_entity.type
_entity.pdbx_description
1 polymer ?
#
loop_
_entity_poly.entity_id
_entity_poly.type
_entity_poly.pdbx_seq_one_letter_code
_entity_poly.pdbx_strand_id
1 'polypeptide(L)'
;MNSAFPASAADNSPPASRVGHPAPGHAAPGRPAFRHSAPGGHAPAPARPVTGPLFSRSTRPRPADTIRQLCFARRHFDKAAIPGWMAHGSIDMTGQSRGCGSPLHGGIPRRTWLQAGGCSALAGLAGLWGGLAQGATPAASKAGAGRAKSAIMIFLSGGASHIDTWDLKPQAPLEYRGPFQPIHTSAPGIELCEHLPLLSQQAHRLAIVRSLGDGGRGTGDHHAGYYYNLTGHAPDQTFHRLLNARTPYPDDWPSIASVVSLKRPPHPQLPSAITLPQKEGAPEYTRPGQFAARLGIEFDPLFVDGSREKPLAFAPPALALQSEISVGRMQNRRELLALVDAAQRRAEGSDSLGNYGKHQSKAFSLLTSQASKSAFDLQQESEPLRERYGTGIMGMSLLLARRLVEAGVPFITVFYKANKELDSLCKSGGGWDTHGNNFNCLKDRLLPELDRPLSTLLEDLAERGLLDETMVIVTSEMGRKPKIGDPRSGGVNGAGRDHWTACQSVLLAGGGIRGGQVYGTTDRNAEYPADRPVGPEHIAQTIYHAMGIDDLTAYDRQNRPFSLLESGQPLTELF
;
A
#
# COMPACT_ATOMS: atom_id res chain seq x y z
N MET A 1 -28.83 18.56 -63.27
CA MET A 1 -29.49 19.86 -63.19
C MET A 1 -28.77 20.63 -62.13
N ASN A 2 -27.77 21.37 -62.47
CA ASN A 2 -27.67 22.83 -62.61
C ASN A 2 -27.99 23.52 -61.30
N SER A 3 -27.23 24.39 -60.73
CA SER A 3 -26.08 25.26 -61.00
C SER A 3 -25.84 26.06 -59.75
N ALA A 4 -24.76 26.39 -59.33
CA ALA A 4 -23.67 27.29 -59.70
C ALA A 4 -23.37 28.23 -58.52
N PHE A 5 -22.14 28.37 -58.23
CA PHE A 5 -21.48 29.44 -57.43
C PHE A 5 -21.65 30.81 -58.08
N PRO A 6 -21.39 31.94 -57.37
CA PRO A 6 -19.99 32.36 -57.31
C PRO A 6 -19.53 33.07 -56.02
N ALA A 7 -18.20 33.17 -55.96
CA ALA A 7 -17.34 33.85 -55.01
C ALA A 7 -17.39 35.39 -55.09
N SER A 8 -16.96 36.08 -54.02
CA SER A 8 -16.15 37.32 -54.13
C SER A 8 -15.42 37.62 -52.85
N ALA A 9 -14.15 37.92 -53.00
CA ALA A 9 -13.12 38.34 -52.07
C ALA A 9 -13.14 39.85 -51.78
N ALA A 10 -12.52 40.27 -50.69
CA ALA A 10 -11.74 41.48 -50.46
C ALA A 10 -11.29 41.48 -48.98
N ASP A 11 -10.10 41.27 -48.63
CA ASP A 11 -8.82 41.97 -48.55
C ASP A 11 -8.94 43.42 -48.07
N ASN A 12 -8.34 43.70 -46.88
CA ASN A 12 -7.75 44.97 -46.50
C ASN A 12 -7.02 44.89 -45.13
N SER A 13 -5.71 44.83 -45.24
CA SER A 13 -4.76 45.32 -44.20
C SER A 13 -4.07 46.57 -44.78
N PRO A 14 -3.16 47.26 -44.08
CA PRO A 14 -3.17 48.01 -42.81
C PRO A 14 -2.97 49.55 -43.04
N PRO A 15 -2.53 50.42 -42.14
CA PRO A 15 -1.11 50.75 -42.02
C PRO A 15 -0.55 51.09 -40.63
N ALA A 16 0.75 51.02 -40.52
CA ALA A 16 1.63 51.46 -39.45
C ALA A 16 1.99 52.93 -39.53
N SER A 17 2.24 53.56 -38.39
CA SER A 17 3.18 54.70 -38.21
C SER A 17 3.44 54.88 -36.72
N ARG A 18 4.60 54.70 -36.24
CA ARG A 18 5.87 55.47 -36.13
C ARG A 18 5.81 56.70 -35.21
N VAL A 19 6.72 56.62 -34.20
CA VAL A 19 7.67 57.63 -33.72
C VAL A 19 7.26 58.51 -32.50
N GLY A 20 8.10 58.51 -31.48
CA GLY A 20 8.27 59.61 -30.54
C GLY A 20 8.81 59.28 -29.16
N HIS A 21 10.12 59.13 -29.00
CA HIS A 21 10.83 59.48 -27.74
C HIS A 21 11.04 61.01 -27.69
N PRO A 22 11.16 61.62 -26.47
CA PRO A 22 12.42 61.61 -25.73
C PRO A 22 12.32 61.62 -24.18
N ALA A 23 13.40 61.22 -23.54
CA ALA A 23 13.80 61.58 -22.17
C ALA A 23 14.41 63.01 -22.19
N PRO A 24 14.84 63.65 -21.09
CA PRO A 24 15.31 63.15 -19.79
C PRO A 24 14.99 64.10 -18.56
N GLY A 25 15.42 63.66 -17.35
CA GLY A 25 15.93 64.66 -16.42
C GLY A 25 15.60 64.53 -14.93
N HIS A 26 16.66 64.37 -14.16
CA HIS A 26 16.92 64.88 -12.79
C HIS A 26 16.25 64.15 -11.61
N ALA A 27 16.85 63.84 -10.50
CA ALA A 27 18.18 63.94 -9.87
C ALA A 27 18.06 63.24 -8.51
N ALA A 28 19.09 62.56 -8.10
CA ALA A 28 19.27 62.11 -6.72
C ALA A 28 19.66 63.29 -5.80
N PRO A 29 19.56 63.24 -4.47
CA PRO A 29 20.66 62.72 -3.64
C PRO A 29 20.14 62.00 -2.37
N GLY A 30 20.87 61.24 -1.61
CA GLY A 30 22.18 61.28 -1.04
C GLY A 30 22.31 60.20 0.02
N ARG A 31 23.42 59.55 0.02
CA ARG A 31 23.95 58.72 1.14
C ARG A 31 24.50 59.64 2.24
N PRO A 32 24.67 59.15 3.48
CA PRO A 32 26.04 59.02 3.91
C PRO A 32 26.42 57.63 4.47
N ALA A 33 27.67 57.31 4.14
CA ALA A 33 28.45 56.24 4.69
C ALA A 33 28.98 56.61 6.06
N PHE A 34 29.09 55.64 6.96
CA PHE A 34 30.05 55.72 8.07
C PHE A 34 30.95 54.48 8.03
N ARG A 35 32.23 54.80 7.88
CA ARG A 35 33.37 53.92 8.12
C ARG A 35 33.75 54.03 9.61
N HIS A 36 34.25 52.95 10.14
CA HIS A 36 35.44 52.79 11.04
C HIS A 36 35.29 51.45 11.73
N SER A 37 36.20 50.61 11.93
CA SER A 37 37.63 50.44 11.91
C SER A 37 37.86 49.10 12.57
N ALA A 38 38.67 48.27 12.00
CA ALA A 38 39.25 47.13 12.71
C ALA A 38 40.35 47.61 13.68
N PRO A 39 40.63 46.86 14.74
CA PRO A 39 41.95 46.21 14.78
C PRO A 39 41.94 44.76 15.30
N GLY A 40 42.71 43.89 14.70
CA GLY A 40 43.94 43.46 15.27
C GLY A 40 43.86 42.14 16.03
N GLY A 41 44.19 41.03 15.37
CA GLY A 41 45.22 40.06 15.70
C GLY A 41 45.07 39.25 17.00
N HIS A 42 44.94 37.94 16.83
CA HIS A 42 45.88 36.94 17.39
C HIS A 42 45.41 35.54 17.06
N ALA A 43 46.19 34.86 16.27
CA ALA A 43 46.18 33.39 16.13
C ALA A 43 46.89 32.76 17.34
N PRO A 44 46.49 31.62 17.83
CA PRO A 44 47.40 30.71 18.51
C PRO A 44 47.76 29.49 17.63
N ALA A 45 49.02 29.17 17.72
CA ALA A 45 49.76 28.11 17.07
C ALA A 45 49.39 26.69 17.58
N PRO A 46 49.84 25.62 16.89
CA PRO A 46 49.39 24.25 17.10
C PRO A 46 50.10 23.58 18.29
N ALA A 47 49.37 22.79 19.03
CA ALA A 47 49.92 21.94 20.09
C ALA A 47 50.45 20.63 19.53
N ARG A 48 51.64 20.30 19.99
CA ARG A 48 52.43 19.10 19.70
C ARG A 48 51.90 17.83 20.39
N PRO A 49 52.22 16.64 19.88
CA PRO A 49 51.77 15.37 20.42
C PRO A 49 52.59 14.93 21.63
N VAL A 50 51.91 14.29 22.59
CA VAL A 50 52.54 13.60 23.73
C VAL A 50 52.55 12.11 23.44
N THR A 51 53.76 11.55 23.45
CA THR A 51 54.09 10.14 23.28
C THR A 51 54.00 9.36 24.59
N GLY A 52 53.39 8.18 24.52
CA GLY A 52 53.68 6.90 25.17
C GLY A 52 53.41 6.72 26.68
N PRO A 53 53.44 5.49 27.21
CA PRO A 53 53.91 4.24 26.62
C PRO A 53 52.97 3.02 26.70
N LEU A 54 53.32 1.99 25.99
CA LEU A 54 52.92 0.59 25.96
C LEU A 54 52.96 -0.14 27.31
N PHE A 55 52.03 -1.05 27.52
CA PHE A 55 52.12 -2.40 28.16
C PHE A 55 50.70 -2.85 28.49
N SER A 56 50.14 -3.96 28.17
CA SER A 56 50.46 -5.35 27.86
C SER A 56 49.23 -6.20 28.21
N ARG A 57 48.91 -7.17 27.32
CA ARG A 57 48.33 -8.49 27.56
C ARG A 57 46.92 -8.64 28.21
N SER A 58 45.94 -8.97 27.36
CA SER A 58 45.35 -10.34 27.31
C SER A 58 44.74 -10.84 28.62
N THR A 59 43.40 -11.01 28.59
CA THR A 59 42.76 -12.29 28.90
C THR A 59 41.26 -12.17 28.66
N ARG A 60 40.71 -13.06 27.82
CA ARG A 60 39.29 -13.33 27.70
C ARG A 60 38.82 -14.07 28.95
N PRO A 61 37.63 -13.79 29.52
CA PRO A 61 36.91 -14.77 30.32
C PRO A 61 35.84 -15.52 29.50
N ARG A 62 35.76 -16.81 29.75
CA ARG A 62 34.75 -17.75 29.25
C ARG A 62 33.41 -17.50 29.96
N PRO A 63 32.27 -17.93 29.38
CA PRO A 63 30.97 -17.74 29.95
C PRO A 63 30.60 -18.93 30.86
N ALA A 64 30.43 -18.69 32.14
CA ALA A 64 29.63 -19.47 33.06
C ALA A 64 29.60 -18.71 34.38
N ASP A 65 28.38 -18.35 34.82
CA ASP A 65 27.99 -17.84 36.13
C ASP A 65 27.27 -16.48 36.10
N THR A 66 26.01 -16.52 35.70
CA THR A 66 25.03 -15.49 36.14
C THR A 66 23.62 -16.08 36.15
N ILE A 67 23.43 -17.07 37.00
CA ILE A 67 22.10 -17.45 37.51
C ILE A 67 22.23 -17.45 39.04
N ARG A 68 22.05 -16.30 39.64
CA ARG A 68 21.66 -16.09 41.06
C ARG A 68 21.74 -14.59 41.36
N GLN A 69 20.65 -13.90 41.10
CA GLN A 69 20.26 -12.68 41.85
C GLN A 69 19.08 -12.02 41.15
N LEU A 70 17.89 -12.53 41.37
CA LEU A 70 16.61 -11.82 41.16
C LEU A 70 15.52 -12.53 41.96
N CYS A 71 15.73 -12.55 43.26
CA CYS A 71 14.69 -12.80 44.27
C CYS A 71 14.97 -11.84 45.42
N PHE A 72 14.37 -10.65 45.41
CA PHE A 72 14.04 -9.83 46.58
C PHE A 72 13.59 -8.44 46.09
N ALA A 73 12.29 -8.30 45.90
CA ALA A 73 11.57 -7.04 46.10
C ALA A 73 10.06 -7.29 45.94
N ARG A 74 9.47 -7.99 46.86
CA ARG A 74 8.04 -7.87 47.18
C ARG A 74 7.98 -7.19 48.54
N ARG A 75 7.44 -5.96 48.59
CA ARG A 75 6.63 -5.44 49.71
C ARG A 75 6.15 -4.01 49.42
N HIS A 76 4.85 -3.87 49.67
CA HIS A 76 4.08 -2.65 49.96
C HIS A 76 3.59 -1.80 48.78
N PHE A 77 2.33 -1.99 48.44
CA PHE A 77 1.38 -0.88 48.42
C PHE A 77 0.02 -1.36 48.91
N ASP A 78 -0.47 -0.64 49.89
CA ASP A 78 -1.65 -0.87 50.69
C ASP A 78 -2.94 -0.51 49.95
N LYS A 79 -3.97 -1.13 50.41
CA LYS A 79 -5.40 -1.05 50.19
C LYS A 79 -5.97 0.37 50.21
N ALA A 80 -6.82 0.68 49.23
CA ALA A 80 -7.91 1.63 49.44
C ALA A 80 -9.22 0.99 48.93
N ALA A 81 -10.16 0.90 49.83
CA ALA A 81 -11.46 0.26 49.73
C ALA A 81 -12.48 1.13 48.98
N ILE A 82 -13.37 0.48 48.23
CA ILE A 82 -14.68 1.03 47.80
C ILE A 82 -15.75 0.02 48.21
N PRO A 83 -16.87 0.45 48.84
CA PRO A 83 -17.88 -0.42 49.42
C PRO A 83 -18.97 -0.82 48.46
N GLY A 84 -19.39 -1.99 48.56
CA GLY A 84 -20.57 -2.74 48.59
C GLY A 84 -21.78 -2.43 47.72
N TRP A 85 -22.31 -3.50 47.15
CA TRP A 85 -23.74 -3.81 47.13
C TRP A 85 -23.92 -5.33 47.14
N MET A 86 -24.67 -5.79 48.13
CA MET A 86 -25.11 -7.17 48.33
C MET A 86 -26.23 -7.56 47.37
N ALA A 87 -26.30 -8.82 46.96
CA ALA A 87 -27.46 -9.69 47.17
C ALA A 87 -27.18 -11.12 46.69
N HIS A 88 -27.10 -12.01 47.61
CA HIS A 88 -27.73 -13.33 47.81
C HIS A 88 -27.98 -14.26 46.59
N GLY A 89 -27.43 -15.46 46.72
CA GLY A 89 -27.85 -16.65 46.00
C GLY A 89 -26.90 -17.82 46.24
N SER A 90 -26.97 -18.44 47.43
CA SER A 90 -26.35 -19.73 47.73
C SER A 90 -27.10 -20.85 47.03
N ILE A 91 -26.40 -21.76 46.34
CA ILE A 91 -26.89 -23.11 46.05
C ILE A 91 -25.82 -24.12 46.39
N ASP A 92 -26.27 -25.05 47.21
CA ASP A 92 -25.64 -26.13 47.92
C ASP A 92 -25.20 -27.26 46.97
N MET A 93 -24.07 -27.88 47.30
CA MET A 93 -23.54 -29.09 46.67
C MET A 93 -23.89 -30.28 47.55
N THR A 94 -24.89 -31.09 47.19
CA THR A 94 -24.94 -32.48 47.61
C THR A 94 -25.45 -33.38 46.49
N GLY A 95 -24.70 -34.43 46.25
CA GLY A 95 -24.92 -35.39 45.20
C GLY A 95 -26.11 -36.30 45.40
N GLN A 96 -26.52 -36.91 44.31
CA GLN A 96 -26.87 -38.34 44.24
C GLN A 96 -27.13 -38.77 42.82
N SER A 97 -26.41 -39.81 42.42
CA SER A 97 -26.62 -40.65 41.26
C SER A 97 -27.95 -41.37 41.28
N ARG A 98 -28.76 -41.31 40.22
CA ARG A 98 -29.68 -42.41 39.82
C ARG A 98 -29.77 -42.44 38.28
N GLY A 99 -29.43 -43.60 37.70
CA GLY A 99 -29.60 -43.91 36.32
C GLY A 99 -31.05 -44.28 35.97
N CYS A 100 -31.35 -44.08 34.69
CA CYS A 100 -32.38 -44.77 33.88
C CYS A 100 -32.09 -44.39 32.42
N GLY A 101 -31.65 -45.31 31.62
CA GLY A 101 -32.54 -46.16 30.90
C GLY A 101 -32.60 -45.66 29.46
N SER A 102 -31.68 -46.12 28.59
CA SER A 102 -31.88 -46.08 27.12
C SER A 102 -33.11 -46.87 26.75
N PRO A 103 -33.86 -46.51 25.69
CA PRO A 103 -33.72 -47.39 24.52
C PRO A 103 -33.80 -46.62 23.18
N LEU A 104 -33.25 -47.23 22.20
CA LEU A 104 -33.69 -47.54 20.85
C LEU A 104 -32.64 -47.21 19.78
N HIS A 105 -31.74 -48.15 19.64
CA HIS A 105 -31.11 -48.42 18.34
C HIS A 105 -32.15 -49.10 17.44
N GLY A 106 -32.71 -48.39 16.48
CA GLY A 106 -33.46 -48.95 15.37
C GLY A 106 -32.57 -48.92 14.13
N GLY A 107 -31.75 -49.96 13.95
CA GLY A 107 -31.03 -50.18 12.72
C GLY A 107 -32.00 -50.49 11.59
N ILE A 108 -31.96 -49.75 10.49
CA ILE A 108 -32.69 -50.00 9.26
C ILE A 108 -32.07 -51.21 8.58
N PRO A 109 -32.81 -52.33 8.34
CA PRO A 109 -32.26 -53.53 7.74
C PRO A 109 -31.91 -53.33 6.26
N ARG A 110 -30.76 -53.90 5.85
CA ARG A 110 -30.18 -53.86 4.49
C ARG A 110 -31.13 -54.27 3.34
N ARG A 111 -32.33 -54.73 3.61
CA ARG A 111 -33.31 -55.13 2.59
C ARG A 111 -34.14 -53.96 2.02
N THR A 112 -34.14 -52.81 2.67
CA THR A 112 -34.94 -51.62 2.23
C THR A 112 -34.21 -50.81 1.13
N TRP A 113 -32.91 -51.05 0.94
CA TRP A 113 -32.15 -50.42 -0.15
C TRP A 113 -32.27 -51.07 -1.52
N LEU A 114 -32.77 -52.29 -1.56
CA LEU A 114 -32.95 -53.05 -2.82
C LEU A 114 -34.34 -52.94 -3.44
N GLN A 115 -35.31 -52.30 -2.76
CA GLN A 115 -36.66 -52.06 -3.29
C GLN A 115 -36.91 -50.66 -3.83
N ALA A 116 -35.99 -49.72 -3.61
CA ALA A 116 -36.09 -48.35 -4.18
C ALA A 116 -35.37 -48.21 -5.54
N GLY A 117 -34.70 -49.24 -6.02
CA GLY A 117 -33.94 -49.26 -7.28
C GLY A 117 -34.63 -49.86 -8.50
N GLY A 118 -35.87 -50.31 -8.37
CA GLY A 118 -36.52 -51.16 -9.38
C GLY A 118 -37.66 -50.59 -10.22
N CYS A 119 -38.05 -49.31 -10.01
CA CYS A 119 -39.21 -48.73 -10.70
C CYS A 119 -38.87 -47.54 -11.62
N SER A 120 -37.68 -47.39 -12.10
CA SER A 120 -37.33 -46.29 -13.02
C SER A 120 -36.84 -46.73 -14.42
N ALA A 121 -37.22 -47.94 -14.86
CA ALA A 121 -36.72 -48.45 -16.16
C ALA A 121 -37.85 -48.67 -17.22
N LEU A 122 -39.06 -48.10 -17.07
CA LEU A 122 -40.13 -48.29 -18.07
C LEU A 122 -40.96 -47.01 -18.31
N ALA A 123 -40.38 -45.82 -18.27
CA ALA A 123 -41.03 -44.58 -18.70
C ALA A 123 -40.15 -43.75 -19.65
N GLY A 124 -39.43 -44.42 -20.53
CA GLY A 124 -38.44 -43.76 -21.42
C GLY A 124 -38.71 -43.98 -22.92
N LEU A 125 -39.96 -43.90 -23.39
CA LEU A 125 -40.24 -43.96 -24.83
C LEU A 125 -41.52 -43.23 -25.26
N ALA A 126 -41.83 -42.07 -24.66
CA ALA A 126 -42.89 -41.15 -25.15
C ALA A 126 -42.51 -39.71 -24.83
N GLY A 127 -41.53 -39.18 -25.49
CA GLY A 127 -41.10 -37.78 -25.26
C GLY A 127 -40.09 -37.27 -26.28
N LEU A 128 -40.09 -37.80 -27.48
CA LEU A 128 -39.45 -37.21 -28.63
C LEU A 128 -40.43 -36.24 -29.28
N TRP A 129 -40.34 -34.99 -28.88
CA TRP A 129 -40.62 -33.71 -29.57
C TRP A 129 -41.18 -32.70 -28.54
N GLY A 130 -40.30 -31.88 -28.06
CA GLY A 130 -40.60 -30.80 -27.12
C GLY A 130 -39.39 -30.40 -26.27
N GLY A 131 -38.21 -30.51 -26.85
CA GLY A 131 -37.00 -29.99 -26.22
C GLY A 131 -36.96 -28.48 -26.31
N LEU A 132 -37.71 -27.80 -25.45
CA LEU A 132 -37.35 -26.47 -25.02
C LEU A 132 -35.99 -26.63 -24.31
N ALA A 133 -34.97 -26.17 -24.98
CA ALA A 133 -33.67 -25.94 -24.36
C ALA A 133 -33.93 -25.14 -23.07
N GLN A 134 -33.88 -25.82 -21.92
CA GLN A 134 -33.54 -25.13 -20.70
C GLN A 134 -32.17 -24.58 -20.93
N GLY A 135 -32.13 -23.32 -21.40
CA GLY A 135 -30.92 -22.55 -21.46
C GLY A 135 -30.28 -22.66 -20.07
N ALA A 136 -29.13 -23.30 -20.00
CA ALA A 136 -28.23 -23.10 -18.89
C ALA A 136 -28.18 -21.58 -18.74
N THR A 137 -28.75 -21.07 -17.66
CA THR A 137 -28.53 -19.67 -17.25
C THR A 137 -27.04 -19.49 -17.34
N PRO A 138 -26.53 -18.63 -18.24
CA PRO A 138 -25.12 -18.37 -18.27
C PRO A 138 -24.76 -17.97 -16.86
N ALA A 139 -23.82 -18.69 -16.23
CA ALA A 139 -23.27 -18.32 -14.95
C ALA A 139 -22.95 -16.83 -15.09
N ALA A 140 -23.64 -15.98 -14.31
CA ALA A 140 -23.51 -14.54 -14.42
C ALA A 140 -22.01 -14.27 -14.47
N SER A 141 -21.54 -13.77 -15.61
CA SER A 141 -20.10 -13.46 -15.76
C SER A 141 -19.80 -12.50 -14.62
N LYS A 142 -18.89 -12.90 -13.72
CA LYS A 142 -18.53 -12.08 -12.58
C LYS A 142 -18.07 -10.73 -13.15
N ALA A 143 -18.89 -9.68 -13.01
CA ALA A 143 -18.63 -8.39 -13.60
C ALA A 143 -17.23 -7.91 -13.14
N GLY A 144 -16.37 -7.54 -14.08
CA GLY A 144 -15.03 -7.03 -13.81
C GLY A 144 -13.96 -8.08 -13.44
N ALA A 145 -14.35 -9.36 -13.21
CA ALA A 145 -13.38 -10.39 -12.84
C ALA A 145 -12.32 -10.59 -13.92
N GLY A 146 -11.04 -10.55 -13.51
CA GLY A 146 -9.91 -10.85 -14.37
C GLY A 146 -9.57 -9.78 -15.42
N ARG A 147 -10.14 -8.58 -15.34
CA ARG A 147 -9.79 -7.48 -16.26
C ARG A 147 -8.42 -6.88 -15.97
N ALA A 148 -8.03 -6.78 -14.70
CA ALA A 148 -6.73 -6.22 -14.34
C ALA A 148 -5.61 -7.23 -14.59
N LYS A 149 -4.70 -6.89 -15.48
CA LYS A 149 -3.43 -7.59 -15.68
C LYS A 149 -2.39 -7.17 -14.65
N SER A 150 -2.45 -5.90 -14.23
CA SER A 150 -1.56 -5.29 -13.25
C SER A 150 -2.33 -4.47 -12.22
N ALA A 151 -1.71 -4.23 -11.06
CA ALA A 151 -2.20 -3.32 -10.05
C ALA A 151 -1.09 -2.40 -9.53
N ILE A 152 -1.42 -1.12 -9.32
CA ILE A 152 -0.56 -0.13 -8.65
C ILE A 152 -1.26 0.26 -7.35
N MET A 153 -0.67 -0.10 -6.22
CA MET A 153 -1.13 0.31 -4.90
C MET A 153 -0.28 1.48 -4.41
N ILE A 154 -0.89 2.65 -4.29
CA ILE A 154 -0.28 3.87 -3.76
C ILE A 154 -0.65 3.94 -2.28
N PHE A 155 0.33 3.83 -1.42
CA PHE A 155 0.15 3.77 0.02
C PHE A 155 0.62 5.06 0.68
N LEU A 156 -0.32 5.84 1.20
CA LEU A 156 -0.07 7.13 1.82
C LEU A 156 0.36 6.93 3.27
N SER A 157 1.62 6.54 3.43
CA SER A 157 2.23 6.18 4.73
C SER A 157 2.06 7.28 5.77
N GLY A 158 1.46 6.94 6.90
CA GLY A 158 1.21 7.86 8.00
C GLY A 158 -0.27 8.07 8.34
N GLY A 159 -1.20 7.62 7.50
CA GLY A 159 -2.64 7.80 7.75
C GLY A 159 -3.22 9.04 7.07
N ALA A 160 -3.71 8.87 5.85
CA ALA A 160 -4.32 9.97 5.10
C ALA A 160 -5.64 10.42 5.72
N SER A 161 -5.80 11.73 5.93
CA SER A 161 -7.03 12.31 6.48
C SER A 161 -8.15 12.30 5.45
N HIS A 162 -9.10 11.36 5.57
CA HIS A 162 -10.23 11.23 4.67
C HIS A 162 -11.15 12.45 4.67
N ILE A 163 -11.39 13.06 5.84
CA ILE A 163 -12.25 14.24 5.97
C ILE A 163 -11.63 15.52 5.37
N ASP A 164 -10.30 15.57 5.21
CA ASP A 164 -9.60 16.71 4.62
C ASP A 164 -9.29 16.52 3.13
N THR A 165 -9.66 15.38 2.54
CA THR A 165 -9.27 15.01 1.16
C THR A 165 -10.46 14.70 0.27
N TRP A 166 -11.13 13.57 0.46
CA TRP A 166 -12.17 13.05 -0.44
C TRP A 166 -13.49 12.63 0.24
N ASP A 167 -13.63 12.92 1.54
CA ASP A 167 -14.88 12.77 2.28
C ASP A 167 -15.19 14.00 3.13
N LEU A 168 -15.13 15.19 2.52
CA LEU A 168 -15.36 16.45 3.20
C LEU A 168 -16.79 16.53 3.75
N LYS A 169 -16.93 17.18 4.92
CA LYS A 169 -18.19 17.39 5.61
C LYS A 169 -18.45 18.88 5.82
N PRO A 170 -18.80 19.64 4.76
CA PRO A 170 -18.91 21.10 4.84
C PRO A 170 -19.96 21.57 5.86
N GLN A 171 -20.93 20.71 6.19
CA GLN A 171 -21.97 21.00 7.19
C GLN A 171 -21.59 20.56 8.62
N ALA A 172 -20.46 19.88 8.82
CA ALA A 172 -20.02 19.52 10.16
C ALA A 172 -19.51 20.75 10.92
N PRO A 173 -19.52 20.73 12.28
CA PRO A 173 -18.91 21.79 13.08
C PRO A 173 -17.44 22.03 12.71
N LEU A 174 -16.95 23.24 12.88
CA LEU A 174 -15.60 23.65 12.46
C LEU A 174 -14.50 22.79 13.07
N GLU A 175 -14.67 22.34 14.30
CA GLU A 175 -13.75 21.45 15.00
C GLU A 175 -13.65 20.05 14.41
N TYR A 176 -14.55 19.69 13.45
CA TYR A 176 -14.49 18.47 12.66
C TYR A 176 -14.06 18.75 11.23
N ARG A 177 -14.79 19.62 10.50
CA ARG A 177 -14.57 19.82 9.07
C ARG A 177 -13.26 20.53 8.72
N GLY A 178 -12.66 21.25 9.67
CA GLY A 178 -11.47 22.04 9.40
C GLY A 178 -11.71 23.22 8.44
N PRO A 179 -10.65 23.83 7.92
CA PRO A 179 -10.73 25.03 7.07
C PRO A 179 -10.93 24.73 5.58
N PHE A 180 -10.68 23.50 5.11
CA PHE A 180 -10.71 23.18 3.68
C PHE A 180 -12.11 23.15 3.11
N GLN A 181 -12.23 23.59 1.86
CA GLN A 181 -13.50 23.64 1.14
C GLN A 181 -13.57 22.54 0.06
N PRO A 182 -14.76 22.01 -0.20
CA PRO A 182 -14.98 21.14 -1.33
C PRO A 182 -14.97 21.92 -2.65
N ILE A 183 -14.45 21.30 -3.70
CA ILE A 183 -14.57 21.77 -5.08
C ILE A 183 -15.32 20.75 -5.94
N HIS A 184 -16.02 21.25 -6.97
CA HIS A 184 -16.66 20.42 -7.98
C HIS A 184 -15.63 19.64 -8.78
N THR A 185 -16.03 18.48 -9.25
CA THR A 185 -15.16 17.58 -10.01
C THR A 185 -15.75 17.26 -11.39
N SER A 186 -15.00 16.52 -12.19
CA SER A 186 -15.47 15.99 -13.47
C SER A 186 -16.55 14.91 -13.34
N ALA A 187 -16.89 14.48 -12.11
CA ALA A 187 -17.95 13.52 -11.83
C ALA A 187 -19.07 14.18 -11.01
N PRO A 188 -20.30 14.30 -11.53
CA PRO A 188 -21.41 14.89 -10.79
C PRO A 188 -21.64 14.19 -9.44
N GLY A 189 -21.81 14.98 -8.36
CA GLY A 189 -22.04 14.47 -7.01
C GLY A 189 -20.78 14.01 -6.26
N ILE A 190 -19.61 14.10 -6.89
CA ILE A 190 -18.31 13.89 -6.21
C ILE A 190 -17.65 15.25 -6.01
N GLU A 191 -17.29 15.52 -4.78
CA GLU A 191 -16.51 16.69 -4.39
C GLU A 191 -15.21 16.22 -3.75
N LEU A 192 -14.12 16.95 -4.02
CA LEU A 192 -12.79 16.75 -3.45
C LEU A 192 -12.33 18.03 -2.76
N CYS A 193 -11.27 17.91 -1.96
CA CYS A 193 -10.62 19.06 -1.32
C CYS A 193 -10.11 20.05 -2.37
N GLU A 194 -10.26 21.36 -2.10
CA GLU A 194 -9.79 22.47 -2.95
C GLU A 194 -8.30 22.40 -3.32
N HIS A 195 -7.50 21.65 -2.55
CA HIS A 195 -6.08 21.45 -2.79
C HIS A 195 -5.77 20.21 -3.65
N LEU A 196 -6.80 19.63 -4.30
CA LEU A 196 -6.70 18.54 -5.28
C LEU A 196 -7.30 18.93 -6.64
N PRO A 197 -6.91 20.09 -7.22
CA PRO A 197 -7.54 20.62 -8.44
C PRO A 197 -7.30 19.74 -9.67
N LEU A 198 -6.15 19.05 -9.78
CA LEU A 198 -5.86 18.18 -10.91
C LEU A 198 -6.60 16.85 -10.79
N LEU A 199 -6.62 16.27 -9.60
CA LEU A 199 -7.35 15.03 -9.35
C LEU A 199 -8.86 15.23 -9.51
N SER A 200 -9.39 16.44 -9.21
CA SER A 200 -10.79 16.76 -9.44
C SER A 200 -11.20 16.60 -10.91
N GLN A 201 -10.29 16.84 -11.85
CA GLN A 201 -10.52 16.62 -13.29
C GLN A 201 -10.50 15.15 -13.68
N GLN A 202 -9.97 14.27 -12.82
CA GLN A 202 -9.90 12.83 -13.02
C GLN A 202 -11.01 12.06 -12.27
N ALA A 203 -11.89 12.73 -11.53
CA ALA A 203 -12.90 12.10 -10.69
C ALA A 203 -13.85 11.17 -11.46
N HIS A 204 -14.09 11.42 -12.75
CA HIS A 204 -14.86 10.54 -13.62
C HIS A 204 -14.23 9.14 -13.82
N ARG A 205 -12.94 8.97 -13.48
CA ARG A 205 -12.21 7.69 -13.48
C ARG A 205 -12.15 7.03 -12.11
N LEU A 206 -12.55 7.74 -11.04
CA LEU A 206 -12.40 7.29 -9.66
C LEU A 206 -13.68 6.69 -9.13
N ALA A 207 -13.56 5.58 -8.41
CA ALA A 207 -14.53 5.12 -7.43
C ALA A 207 -13.96 5.38 -6.03
N ILE A 208 -14.75 6.00 -5.16
CA ILE A 208 -14.34 6.37 -3.80
C ILE A 208 -15.08 5.48 -2.81
N VAL A 209 -14.35 4.62 -2.10
CA VAL A 209 -14.89 3.84 -0.98
C VAL A 209 -14.72 4.68 0.29
N ARG A 210 -15.82 5.22 0.84
CA ARG A 210 -15.81 6.10 2.02
C ARG A 210 -16.03 5.35 3.33
N SER A 211 -16.51 4.13 3.27
CA SER A 211 -16.95 3.35 4.43
C SER A 211 -15.96 2.28 4.87
N LEU A 212 -14.66 2.44 4.55
CA LEU A 212 -13.63 1.53 5.02
C LEU A 212 -13.28 1.83 6.48
N GLY A 213 -13.30 0.80 7.32
CA GLY A 213 -12.90 0.86 8.72
C GLY A 213 -12.41 -0.49 9.20
N ASP A 214 -11.79 -0.52 10.37
CA ASP A 214 -11.27 -1.76 10.98
C ASP A 214 -12.33 -2.60 11.71
N GLY A 215 -13.54 -2.06 11.87
CA GLY A 215 -14.61 -2.72 12.62
C GLY A 215 -14.25 -2.95 14.10
N GLY A 216 -13.36 -2.13 14.67
CA GLY A 216 -12.87 -2.26 16.04
C GLY A 216 -11.79 -3.35 16.22
N ARG A 217 -11.23 -3.87 15.14
CA ARG A 217 -10.18 -4.91 15.17
C ARG A 217 -8.76 -4.35 15.13
N GLY A 218 -8.59 -3.07 14.83
CA GLY A 218 -7.30 -2.38 14.84
C GLY A 218 -6.84 -2.01 16.25
N THR A 219 -5.58 -1.61 16.36
CA THR A 219 -4.98 -1.19 17.64
C THR A 219 -4.82 0.33 17.75
N GLY A 220 -5.06 1.07 16.67
CA GLY A 220 -4.73 2.49 16.60
C GLY A 220 -3.25 2.77 16.31
N ASP A 221 -2.43 1.73 16.11
CA ASP A 221 -1.01 1.84 15.80
C ASP A 221 -0.72 1.59 14.32
N HIS A 222 0.34 2.21 13.82
CA HIS A 222 0.76 2.04 12.44
C HIS A 222 1.04 0.59 12.06
N HIS A 223 1.76 -0.19 12.90
CA HIS A 223 2.12 -1.57 12.56
C HIS A 223 0.90 -2.46 12.32
N ALA A 224 -0.12 -2.35 13.16
CA ALA A 224 -1.39 -3.05 12.98
C ALA A 224 -2.13 -2.58 11.72
N GLY A 225 -2.14 -1.26 11.48
CA GLY A 225 -2.76 -0.67 10.29
C GLY A 225 -2.11 -1.11 8.98
N TYR A 226 -0.76 -1.05 8.91
CA TYR A 226 0.01 -1.57 7.77
C TYR A 226 -0.30 -3.04 7.51
N TYR A 227 -0.21 -3.86 8.57
CA TYR A 227 -0.49 -5.28 8.46
C TYR A 227 -1.88 -5.54 7.90
N TYR A 228 -2.91 -4.90 8.45
CA TYR A 228 -4.29 -5.14 8.05
C TYR A 228 -4.56 -4.70 6.61
N ASN A 229 -4.12 -3.50 6.23
CA ASN A 229 -4.38 -2.97 4.88
C ASN A 229 -3.52 -3.61 3.78
N LEU A 230 -2.34 -4.14 4.13
CA LEU A 230 -1.47 -4.81 3.17
C LEU A 230 -1.75 -6.32 3.03
N THR A 231 -2.38 -6.95 4.02
CA THR A 231 -2.66 -8.40 3.99
C THR A 231 -4.14 -8.74 3.84
N GLY A 232 -5.05 -7.85 4.25
CA GLY A 232 -6.47 -8.12 4.41
C GLY A 232 -6.81 -8.91 5.68
N HIS A 233 -5.84 -9.18 6.55
CA HIS A 233 -6.03 -9.92 7.79
C HIS A 233 -5.99 -9.02 9.01
N ALA A 234 -6.98 -9.20 9.89
CA ALA A 234 -7.02 -8.44 11.14
C ALA A 234 -5.78 -8.72 12.02
N PRO A 235 -5.27 -7.70 12.73
CA PRO A 235 -4.15 -7.86 13.64
C PRO A 235 -4.46 -8.87 14.77
N ASP A 236 -3.52 -9.74 15.06
CA ASP A 236 -3.65 -10.69 16.16
C ASP A 236 -3.27 -10.07 17.53
N GLN A 237 -3.33 -10.87 18.60
CA GLN A 237 -3.02 -10.42 19.97
C GLN A 237 -1.58 -9.94 20.15
N THR A 238 -0.64 -10.29 19.26
CA THR A 238 0.73 -9.80 19.35
C THR A 238 0.81 -8.32 19.01
N PHE A 239 -0.02 -7.84 18.08
CA PHE A 239 -0.14 -6.41 17.76
C PHE A 239 -0.72 -5.62 18.96
N HIS A 240 -1.74 -6.14 19.63
CA HIS A 240 -2.31 -5.51 20.83
C HIS A 240 -1.32 -5.39 21.98
N ARG A 241 -0.40 -6.37 22.12
CA ARG A 241 0.60 -6.37 23.20
C ARG A 241 1.84 -5.55 22.88
N LEU A 242 2.31 -5.58 21.63
CA LEU A 242 3.59 -5.03 21.23
C LEU A 242 3.47 -3.67 20.53
N LEU A 243 2.27 -3.37 19.99
CA LEU A 243 2.01 -2.12 19.27
C LEU A 243 3.07 -1.91 18.17
N ASN A 244 3.68 -0.72 18.08
CA ASN A 244 4.73 -0.41 17.11
C ASN A 244 6.08 -1.14 17.37
N ALA A 245 6.21 -1.92 18.43
CA ALA A 245 7.35 -2.82 18.62
C ALA A 245 7.15 -4.20 17.99
N ARG A 246 5.98 -4.48 17.37
CA ARG A 246 5.68 -5.73 16.69
C ARG A 246 6.40 -5.74 15.33
N THR A 247 7.49 -6.48 15.22
CA THR A 247 8.24 -6.70 13.98
C THR A 247 7.60 -7.79 13.12
N PRO A 248 7.90 -7.91 11.81
CA PRO A 248 7.42 -9.00 10.97
C PRO A 248 7.81 -10.38 11.50
N TYR A 249 6.87 -11.33 11.47
CA TYR A 249 7.11 -12.73 11.85
C TYR A 249 7.07 -13.64 10.62
N PRO A 250 7.82 -14.76 10.64
CA PRO A 250 7.85 -15.71 9.51
C PRO A 250 6.52 -16.39 9.21
N ASP A 251 5.61 -16.45 10.19
CA ASP A 251 4.28 -17.04 10.11
C ASP A 251 3.14 -16.01 9.98
N ASP A 252 3.48 -14.73 9.76
CA ASP A 252 2.51 -13.71 9.40
C ASP A 252 1.71 -14.09 8.14
N TRP A 253 0.57 -13.46 7.95
CA TRP A 253 -0.16 -13.54 6.70
C TRP A 253 0.59 -12.81 5.59
N PRO A 254 0.59 -13.35 4.36
CA PRO A 254 1.30 -12.73 3.25
C PRO A 254 0.66 -11.42 2.80
N SER A 255 1.48 -10.53 2.27
CA SER A 255 0.99 -9.31 1.62
C SER A 255 0.15 -9.63 0.38
N ILE A 256 -0.78 -8.75 0.03
CA ILE A 256 -1.55 -8.81 -1.24
C ILE A 256 -0.58 -8.95 -2.43
N ALA A 257 0.52 -8.20 -2.43
CA ALA A 257 1.56 -8.29 -3.46
C ALA A 257 2.17 -9.68 -3.58
N SER A 258 2.42 -10.35 -2.44
CA SER A 258 2.96 -11.70 -2.38
C SER A 258 1.94 -12.75 -2.83
N VAL A 259 0.67 -12.56 -2.49
CA VAL A 259 -0.43 -13.40 -3.00
C VAL A 259 -0.53 -13.31 -4.51
N VAL A 260 -0.47 -12.11 -5.07
CA VAL A 260 -0.44 -11.91 -6.53
C VAL A 260 0.81 -12.57 -7.15
N SER A 261 1.97 -12.44 -6.51
CA SER A 261 3.21 -13.10 -6.97
C SER A 261 3.10 -14.63 -7.02
N LEU A 262 2.37 -15.23 -6.08
CA LEU A 262 2.09 -16.68 -6.05
C LEU A 262 1.07 -17.10 -7.12
N LYS A 263 -0.01 -16.34 -7.28
CA LYS A 263 -1.21 -16.74 -8.05
C LYS A 263 -1.16 -16.34 -9.52
N ARG A 264 -0.35 -15.37 -9.88
CA ARG A 264 -0.20 -14.94 -11.28
C ARG A 264 1.00 -15.64 -11.92
N PRO A 265 0.95 -15.92 -13.24
CA PRO A 265 2.09 -16.47 -13.95
C PRO A 265 3.34 -15.58 -13.72
N PRO A 266 4.50 -16.18 -13.44
CA PRO A 266 5.71 -15.40 -13.21
C PRO A 266 6.13 -14.68 -14.50
N HIS A 267 6.49 -13.39 -14.37
CA HIS A 267 7.08 -12.68 -15.50
C HIS A 267 8.46 -13.27 -15.83
N PRO A 268 8.80 -13.49 -17.11
CA PRO A 268 10.04 -14.20 -17.47
C PRO A 268 11.31 -13.45 -17.08
N GLN A 269 11.27 -12.11 -17.01
CA GLN A 269 12.46 -11.26 -16.84
C GLN A 269 12.34 -10.22 -15.72
N LEU A 270 11.16 -10.05 -15.11
CA LEU A 270 10.91 -9.08 -14.03
C LEU A 270 10.31 -9.80 -12.81
N PRO A 271 10.46 -9.24 -11.60
CA PRO A 271 9.73 -9.72 -10.44
C PRO A 271 8.23 -9.57 -10.63
N SER A 272 7.44 -10.51 -10.07
CA SER A 272 5.98 -10.42 -10.13
C SER A 272 5.40 -9.35 -9.20
N ALA A 273 6.17 -8.93 -8.19
CA ALA A 273 5.81 -7.85 -7.27
C ALA A 273 7.02 -6.96 -7.00
N ILE A 274 6.81 -5.64 -7.00
CA ILE A 274 7.85 -4.63 -6.79
C ILE A 274 7.33 -3.58 -5.80
N THR A 275 8.17 -3.17 -4.86
CA THR A 275 7.88 -2.12 -3.90
C THR A 275 8.81 -0.92 -4.10
N LEU A 276 8.24 0.26 -4.20
CA LEU A 276 8.88 1.56 -4.46
C LEU A 276 8.53 2.56 -3.34
N PRO A 277 9.30 3.60 -3.16
CA PRO A 277 10.71 3.74 -3.43
C PRO A 277 11.57 3.28 -2.25
N GLN A 278 11.03 2.41 -1.41
CA GLN A 278 11.69 1.84 -0.24
C GLN A 278 10.90 0.68 0.36
N LYS A 279 11.55 -0.10 1.19
CA LYS A 279 10.89 -0.94 2.20
C LYS A 279 10.47 -0.05 3.37
N GLU A 280 9.21 -0.17 3.83
CA GLU A 280 8.71 0.65 4.91
C GLU A 280 9.27 0.28 6.28
N GLY A 281 9.59 1.32 7.07
CA GLY A 281 10.21 1.23 8.39
C GLY A 281 11.74 1.22 8.34
N ALA A 282 12.35 1.33 9.50
CA ALA A 282 13.79 1.18 9.69
C ALA A 282 14.14 -0.29 10.01
N PRO A 283 15.42 -0.69 9.94
CA PRO A 283 15.81 -2.07 10.28
C PRO A 283 15.32 -2.54 11.64
N GLU A 284 15.33 -1.64 12.63
CA GLU A 284 14.91 -1.91 14.00
C GLU A 284 13.40 -1.95 14.22
N TYR A 285 12.62 -1.39 13.30
CA TYR A 285 11.15 -1.39 13.35
C TYR A 285 10.50 -1.51 11.97
N THR A 286 10.96 -2.46 11.18
CA THR A 286 10.36 -2.76 9.87
C THR A 286 8.85 -3.00 10.03
N ARG A 287 8.05 -2.34 9.17
CA ARG A 287 6.59 -2.46 9.19
C ARG A 287 6.16 -3.87 8.79
N PRO A 288 5.27 -4.55 9.54
CA PRO A 288 4.73 -5.84 9.14
C PRO A 288 3.75 -5.73 7.95
N GLY A 289 3.41 -6.85 7.34
CA GLY A 289 2.45 -6.91 6.24
C GLY A 289 3.05 -6.68 4.84
N GLN A 290 4.37 -6.45 4.71
CA GLN A 290 5.04 -6.19 3.44
C GLN A 290 5.64 -7.44 2.76
N PHE A 291 5.62 -8.58 3.44
CA PHE A 291 6.37 -9.77 3.07
C PHE A 291 5.46 -10.92 2.69
N ALA A 292 6.06 -11.94 2.07
CA ALA A 292 5.41 -13.20 1.79
C ALA A 292 5.22 -14.07 3.03
N ALA A 293 6.04 -13.87 4.05
CA ALA A 293 5.97 -14.52 5.35
C ALA A 293 5.81 -16.06 5.23
N ARG A 294 4.66 -16.61 5.64
CA ARG A 294 4.41 -18.08 5.59
C ARG A 294 4.47 -18.70 4.21
N LEU A 295 4.34 -17.92 3.13
CA LEU A 295 4.48 -18.42 1.77
C LEU A 295 5.92 -18.74 1.38
N GLY A 296 6.90 -18.07 2.00
CA GLY A 296 8.32 -18.18 1.66
C GLY A 296 8.88 -16.94 0.96
N ILE A 297 10.16 -16.70 1.18
CA ILE A 297 10.89 -15.50 0.70
C ILE A 297 10.89 -15.36 -0.83
N GLU A 298 10.66 -16.44 -1.56
CA GLU A 298 10.59 -16.48 -3.02
C GLU A 298 9.41 -15.66 -3.59
N PHE A 299 8.40 -15.40 -2.77
CA PHE A 299 7.24 -14.59 -3.12
C PHE A 299 7.30 -13.17 -2.54
N ASP A 300 8.40 -12.80 -1.87
CA ASP A 300 8.60 -11.44 -1.42
C ASP A 300 8.64 -10.47 -2.60
N PRO A 301 8.07 -9.26 -2.47
CA PRO A 301 8.28 -8.19 -3.43
C PRO A 301 9.76 -7.82 -3.54
N LEU A 302 10.21 -7.41 -4.73
CA LEU A 302 11.49 -6.75 -4.88
C LEU A 302 11.40 -5.33 -4.33
N PHE A 303 12.16 -5.04 -3.27
CA PHE A 303 12.25 -3.68 -2.72
C PHE A 303 13.30 -2.89 -3.51
N VAL A 304 12.88 -1.74 -4.05
CA VAL A 304 13.72 -0.87 -4.87
C VAL A 304 13.85 0.49 -4.19
N ASP A 305 15.06 0.85 -3.83
CA ASP A 305 15.32 2.11 -3.16
C ASP A 305 15.39 3.27 -4.16
N GLY A 306 14.74 4.37 -3.80
CA GLY A 306 14.80 5.66 -4.45
C GLY A 306 15.18 6.75 -3.43
N SER A 307 15.70 7.87 -3.91
CA SER A 307 16.16 8.98 -3.07
C SER A 307 15.43 10.28 -3.42
N ARG A 308 15.09 11.09 -2.41
CA ARG A 308 14.56 12.44 -2.62
C ARG A 308 15.58 13.37 -3.27
N GLU A 309 16.87 13.17 -3.00
CA GLU A 309 17.99 13.96 -3.54
C GLU A 309 18.29 13.61 -5.00
N LYS A 310 17.98 12.36 -5.39
CA LYS A 310 18.19 11.84 -6.75
C LYS A 310 16.95 11.09 -7.24
N PRO A 311 15.83 11.79 -7.51
CA PRO A 311 14.55 11.15 -7.78
C PRO A 311 14.50 10.27 -9.04
N LEU A 312 15.42 10.45 -9.97
CA LEU A 312 15.56 9.62 -11.18
C LEU A 312 16.37 8.34 -10.95
N ALA A 313 17.07 8.24 -9.81
CA ALA A 313 17.94 7.11 -9.52
C ALA A 313 17.24 6.11 -8.60
N PHE A 314 16.70 5.05 -9.20
CA PHE A 314 16.19 3.89 -8.48
C PHE A 314 17.22 2.78 -8.51
N ALA A 315 17.58 2.26 -7.34
CA ALA A 315 18.58 1.23 -7.18
C ALA A 315 17.94 -0.09 -6.75
N PRO A 316 17.55 -0.96 -7.69
CA PRO A 316 17.16 -2.31 -7.33
C PRO A 316 18.38 -3.07 -6.81
N PRO A 317 18.37 -3.56 -5.55
CA PRO A 317 19.57 -4.10 -4.89
C PRO A 317 20.23 -5.27 -5.62
N ALA A 318 19.46 -5.97 -6.45
CA ALA A 318 19.91 -7.17 -7.15
C ALA A 318 20.11 -6.99 -8.66
N LEU A 319 19.88 -5.80 -9.23
CA LEU A 319 19.92 -5.60 -10.70
C LEU A 319 21.19 -4.91 -11.20
N ALA A 320 22.11 -4.54 -10.31
CA ALA A 320 23.41 -4.00 -10.67
C ALA A 320 24.50 -5.07 -10.47
N LEU A 321 25.10 -5.51 -11.57
CA LEU A 321 26.37 -6.22 -11.48
C LEU A 321 27.42 -5.26 -10.90
N GLN A 322 28.20 -5.70 -9.91
CA GLN A 322 29.39 -4.97 -9.49
C GLN A 322 30.28 -4.70 -10.69
N SER A 323 30.85 -3.50 -10.77
CA SER A 323 31.63 -3.03 -11.93
C SER A 323 32.74 -4.00 -12.37
N GLU A 324 33.21 -4.84 -11.44
CA GLU A 324 34.27 -5.83 -11.66
C GLU A 324 33.76 -7.17 -12.24
N ILE A 325 32.41 -7.35 -12.34
CA ILE A 325 31.83 -8.61 -12.82
C ILE A 325 31.17 -8.35 -14.18
N SER A 326 31.82 -8.76 -15.26
CA SER A 326 31.23 -8.75 -16.59
C SER A 326 30.12 -9.81 -16.71
N VAL A 327 29.17 -9.56 -17.62
CA VAL A 327 28.08 -10.52 -17.94
C VAL A 327 28.66 -11.90 -18.32
N GLY A 328 29.76 -11.94 -19.10
CA GLY A 328 30.44 -13.18 -19.46
C GLY A 328 31.00 -13.93 -18.24
N ARG A 329 31.60 -13.21 -17.31
CA ARG A 329 32.12 -13.80 -16.06
C ARG A 329 31.01 -14.33 -15.17
N MET A 330 29.85 -13.69 -15.19
CA MET A 330 28.65 -14.16 -14.50
C MET A 330 28.07 -15.42 -15.16
N GLN A 331 28.04 -15.48 -16.50
CA GLN A 331 27.60 -16.66 -17.24
C GLN A 331 28.50 -17.88 -16.95
N ASN A 332 29.81 -17.72 -17.00
CA ASN A 332 30.76 -18.77 -16.68
C ASN A 332 30.60 -19.29 -15.23
N ARG A 333 30.34 -18.40 -14.27
CA ARG A 333 30.03 -18.81 -12.89
C ARG A 333 28.75 -19.61 -12.78
N ARG A 334 27.71 -19.22 -13.53
CA ARG A 334 26.43 -19.93 -13.58
C ARG A 334 26.60 -21.34 -14.19
N GLU A 335 27.34 -21.46 -15.29
CA GLU A 335 27.61 -22.76 -15.92
C GLU A 335 28.39 -23.68 -14.99
N LEU A 336 29.41 -23.15 -14.31
CA LEU A 336 30.17 -23.91 -13.33
C LEU A 336 29.28 -24.37 -12.15
N LEU A 337 28.43 -23.47 -11.64
CA LEU A 337 27.51 -23.77 -10.56
C LEU A 337 26.49 -24.84 -10.99
N ALA A 338 25.94 -24.75 -12.21
CA ALA A 338 25.02 -25.74 -12.75
C ALA A 338 25.67 -27.14 -12.89
N LEU A 339 26.97 -27.20 -13.20
CA LEU A 339 27.74 -28.45 -13.22
C LEU A 339 27.92 -29.04 -11.81
N VAL A 340 28.22 -28.19 -10.83
CA VAL A 340 28.35 -28.60 -9.41
C VAL A 340 27.00 -29.08 -8.88
N ASP A 341 25.91 -28.31 -9.09
CA ASP A 341 24.56 -28.68 -8.66
C ASP A 341 24.07 -29.97 -9.33
N ALA A 342 24.43 -30.21 -10.62
CA ALA A 342 24.13 -31.44 -11.31
C ALA A 342 24.90 -32.65 -10.76
N ALA A 343 26.15 -32.44 -10.34
CA ALA A 343 26.95 -33.46 -9.68
C ALA A 343 26.40 -33.79 -8.28
N GLN A 344 26.00 -32.78 -7.53
CA GLN A 344 25.43 -32.92 -6.19
C GLN A 344 24.05 -33.58 -6.20
N ARG A 345 23.16 -33.22 -7.16
CA ARG A 345 21.87 -33.91 -7.36
C ARG A 345 22.01 -35.41 -7.66
N ARG A 346 23.05 -35.79 -8.41
CA ARG A 346 23.35 -37.21 -8.68
C ARG A 346 23.80 -37.94 -7.42
N ALA A 347 24.43 -37.22 -6.47
CA ALA A 347 24.91 -37.81 -5.23
C ALA A 347 23.84 -37.89 -4.14
N GLU A 348 22.89 -36.95 -4.08
CA GLU A 348 21.96 -36.80 -2.94
C GLU A 348 20.53 -37.25 -3.22
N GLY A 349 20.13 -37.49 -4.48
CA GLY A 349 18.80 -38.01 -4.85
C GLY A 349 17.61 -37.14 -4.41
N SER A 350 17.79 -35.83 -4.13
CA SER A 350 16.78 -34.99 -3.55
C SER A 350 16.30 -33.86 -4.48
N ASP A 351 14.97 -33.63 -4.51
CA ASP A 351 14.29 -32.61 -5.32
C ASP A 351 14.44 -31.17 -4.77
N SER A 352 14.95 -30.98 -3.55
CA SER A 352 15.08 -29.66 -2.91
C SER A 352 16.02 -28.70 -3.66
N LEU A 353 17.02 -29.22 -4.36
CA LEU A 353 17.97 -28.46 -5.18
C LEU A 353 17.36 -27.94 -6.50
N GLY A 354 16.25 -28.54 -6.97
CA GLY A 354 15.57 -28.09 -8.18
C GLY A 354 14.98 -26.69 -8.06
N ASN A 355 14.46 -26.34 -6.90
CA ASN A 355 13.90 -25.02 -6.63
C ASN A 355 15.00 -23.95 -6.47
N TYR A 356 16.11 -24.27 -5.82
CA TYR A 356 17.26 -23.38 -5.70
C TYR A 356 17.81 -22.95 -7.07
N GLY A 357 17.94 -23.89 -8.02
CA GLY A 357 18.36 -23.59 -9.39
C GLY A 357 17.40 -22.68 -10.17
N LYS A 358 16.08 -22.77 -9.92
CA LYS A 358 15.08 -21.86 -10.51
C LYS A 358 15.23 -20.43 -9.99
N HIS A 359 15.44 -20.26 -8.69
CA HIS A 359 15.65 -18.94 -8.07
C HIS A 359 16.93 -18.27 -8.54
N GLN A 360 18.02 -19.01 -8.64
CA GLN A 360 19.26 -18.52 -9.21
C GLN A 360 19.11 -18.11 -10.68
N SER A 361 18.39 -18.89 -11.49
CA SER A 361 18.15 -18.59 -12.89
C SER A 361 17.30 -17.32 -13.04
N LYS A 362 16.29 -17.14 -12.17
CA LYS A 362 15.46 -15.93 -12.14
C LYS A 362 16.30 -14.71 -11.74
N ALA A 363 17.10 -14.81 -10.68
CA ALA A 363 17.99 -13.74 -10.26
C ALA A 363 19.00 -13.36 -11.36
N PHE A 364 19.56 -14.35 -12.06
CA PHE A 364 20.46 -14.12 -13.18
C PHE A 364 19.77 -13.41 -14.35
N SER A 365 18.55 -13.83 -14.71
CA SER A 365 17.74 -13.18 -15.76
C SER A 365 17.47 -11.71 -15.43
N LEU A 366 17.13 -11.42 -14.17
CA LEU A 366 16.93 -10.05 -13.69
C LEU A 366 18.19 -9.18 -13.84
N LEU A 367 19.37 -9.74 -13.48
CA LEU A 367 20.66 -9.02 -13.53
C LEU A 367 21.16 -8.76 -14.96
N THR A 368 20.83 -9.63 -15.91
CA THR A 368 21.39 -9.61 -17.27
C THR A 368 20.42 -9.13 -18.33
N SER A 369 19.12 -9.10 -18.05
CA SER A 369 18.09 -8.70 -19.02
C SER A 369 18.17 -7.23 -19.37
N GLN A 370 18.26 -6.94 -20.66
CA GLN A 370 18.16 -5.57 -21.18
C GLN A 370 16.76 -4.99 -20.94
N ALA A 371 15.70 -5.81 -21.02
CA ALA A 371 14.34 -5.41 -20.74
C ALA A 371 14.16 -4.95 -19.27
N SER A 372 14.77 -5.69 -18.31
CA SER A 372 14.77 -5.26 -16.91
C SER A 372 15.45 -3.91 -16.74
N LYS A 373 16.65 -3.73 -17.30
CA LYS A 373 17.37 -2.46 -17.23
C LYS A 373 16.57 -1.31 -17.83
N SER A 374 15.99 -1.53 -19.03
CA SER A 374 15.16 -0.53 -19.70
C SER A 374 13.91 -0.15 -18.89
N ALA A 375 13.23 -1.11 -18.26
CA ALA A 375 12.05 -0.84 -17.47
C ALA A 375 12.31 0.11 -16.28
N PHE A 376 13.49 0.03 -15.66
CA PHE A 376 13.89 0.90 -14.54
C PHE A 376 14.53 2.23 -14.96
N ASP A 377 14.85 2.42 -16.24
CA ASP A 377 15.53 3.61 -16.73
C ASP A 377 14.56 4.75 -17.06
N LEU A 378 14.35 5.64 -16.10
CA LEU A 378 13.48 6.82 -16.26
C LEU A 378 14.05 7.87 -17.22
N GLN A 379 15.32 7.80 -17.59
CA GLN A 379 15.92 8.74 -18.54
C GLN A 379 15.43 8.49 -19.97
N GLN A 380 14.85 7.32 -20.26
CA GLN A 380 14.21 7.02 -21.54
C GLN A 380 12.89 7.77 -21.74
N GLU A 381 12.28 8.28 -20.68
CA GLU A 381 11.09 9.11 -20.77
C GLU A 381 11.44 10.55 -21.14
N SER A 382 10.59 11.19 -21.93
CA SER A 382 10.80 12.58 -22.32
C SER A 382 10.77 13.51 -21.09
N GLU A 383 11.55 14.59 -21.16
CA GLU A 383 11.57 15.59 -20.09
C GLU A 383 10.17 16.18 -19.81
N PRO A 384 9.36 16.57 -20.81
CA PRO A 384 8.00 17.06 -20.58
C PRO A 384 7.12 16.06 -19.84
N LEU A 385 7.25 14.75 -20.10
CA LEU A 385 6.48 13.75 -19.38
C LEU A 385 6.94 13.63 -17.92
N ARG A 386 8.26 13.64 -17.67
CA ARG A 386 8.79 13.64 -16.31
C ARG A 386 8.32 14.87 -15.53
N GLU A 387 8.26 16.03 -16.16
CA GLU A 387 7.71 17.25 -15.57
C GLU A 387 6.21 17.16 -15.28
N ARG A 388 5.41 16.53 -16.18
CA ARG A 388 3.98 16.28 -15.91
C ARG A 388 3.78 15.48 -14.62
N TYR A 389 4.57 14.43 -14.39
CA TYR A 389 4.54 13.66 -13.13
C TYR A 389 5.06 14.45 -11.92
N GLY A 390 5.81 15.52 -12.15
CA GLY A 390 6.54 16.24 -11.12
C GLY A 390 7.88 15.54 -10.81
N THR A 391 8.94 16.36 -10.70
CA THR A 391 10.33 15.89 -10.61
C THR A 391 10.74 15.36 -9.22
N GLY A 392 9.81 15.33 -8.25
CA GLY A 392 10.03 14.78 -6.92
C GLY A 392 9.96 13.25 -6.90
N ILE A 393 10.39 12.64 -5.78
CA ILE A 393 10.45 11.18 -5.63
C ILE A 393 9.09 10.51 -5.82
N MET A 394 7.98 11.14 -5.39
CA MET A 394 6.64 10.57 -5.57
C MET A 394 6.26 10.52 -7.05
N GLY A 395 6.48 11.62 -7.79
CA GLY A 395 6.24 11.66 -9.24
C GLY A 395 7.06 10.63 -9.99
N MET A 396 8.34 10.54 -9.68
CA MET A 396 9.24 9.56 -10.33
C MET A 396 8.93 8.12 -9.94
N SER A 397 8.44 7.87 -8.72
CA SER A 397 7.98 6.53 -8.32
C SER A 397 6.72 6.11 -9.08
N LEU A 398 5.76 7.03 -9.30
CA LEU A 398 4.56 6.73 -10.08
C LEU A 398 4.88 6.58 -11.57
N LEU A 399 5.79 7.37 -12.12
CA LEU A 399 6.28 7.18 -13.49
C LEU A 399 6.98 5.83 -13.66
N LEU A 400 7.80 5.42 -12.67
CA LEU A 400 8.40 4.09 -12.68
C LEU A 400 7.35 2.98 -12.57
N ALA A 401 6.33 3.15 -11.71
CA ALA A 401 5.24 2.19 -11.59
C ALA A 401 4.50 2.02 -12.92
N ARG A 402 4.21 3.09 -13.66
CA ARG A 402 3.61 3.02 -15.00
C ARG A 402 4.50 2.24 -15.97
N ARG A 403 5.82 2.50 -16.00
CA ARG A 403 6.77 1.76 -16.86
C ARG A 403 6.83 0.27 -16.52
N LEU A 404 6.79 -0.06 -15.23
CA LEU A 404 6.78 -1.45 -14.77
C LEU A 404 5.48 -2.18 -15.16
N VAL A 405 4.33 -1.50 -15.11
CA VAL A 405 3.06 -2.01 -15.64
C VAL A 405 3.18 -2.25 -17.15
N GLU A 406 3.68 -1.28 -17.91
CA GLU A 406 3.90 -1.39 -19.36
C GLU A 406 4.85 -2.55 -19.70
N ALA A 407 5.82 -2.82 -18.83
CA ALA A 407 6.72 -3.98 -18.93
C ALA A 407 6.08 -5.29 -18.45
N GLY A 408 4.84 -5.29 -17.95
CA GLY A 408 4.08 -6.48 -17.58
C GLY A 408 4.26 -6.95 -16.13
N VAL A 409 4.72 -6.09 -15.21
CA VAL A 409 4.80 -6.41 -13.77
C VAL A 409 3.38 -6.46 -13.18
N PRO A 410 2.97 -7.59 -12.56
CA PRO A 410 1.61 -7.75 -12.07
C PRO A 410 1.24 -6.87 -10.89
N PHE A 411 2.17 -6.57 -9.96
CA PHE A 411 1.84 -5.79 -8.77
C PHE A 411 2.95 -4.83 -8.37
N ILE A 412 2.61 -3.56 -8.23
CA ILE A 412 3.55 -2.53 -7.78
C ILE A 412 2.95 -1.82 -6.56
N THR A 413 3.69 -1.81 -5.45
CA THR A 413 3.36 -0.99 -4.27
C THR A 413 4.23 0.25 -4.27
N VAL A 414 3.61 1.43 -4.17
CA VAL A 414 4.33 2.71 -4.08
C VAL A 414 4.03 3.33 -2.73
N PHE A 415 4.98 3.27 -1.81
CA PHE A 415 4.88 3.93 -0.52
C PHE A 415 5.23 5.42 -0.63
N TYR A 416 4.56 6.24 0.16
CA TYR A 416 4.97 7.63 0.32
C TYR A 416 6.30 7.67 1.09
N LYS A 417 7.34 8.24 0.47
CA LYS A 417 8.64 8.38 1.11
C LYS A 417 8.66 9.58 2.05
N ALA A 418 8.85 9.32 3.34
CA ALA A 418 8.94 10.34 4.37
C ALA A 418 9.99 11.44 4.06
N ASN A 419 9.73 12.66 4.52
CA ASN A 419 10.58 13.83 4.39
C ASN A 419 10.83 14.40 5.79
N LYS A 420 12.05 14.29 6.29
CA LYS A 420 12.41 14.70 7.67
C LYS A 420 12.09 16.16 7.99
N GLU A 421 12.23 17.06 7.01
CA GLU A 421 11.89 18.47 7.20
C GLU A 421 10.37 18.64 7.38
N LEU A 422 9.58 18.00 6.50
CA LEU A 422 8.14 17.98 6.60
C LEU A 422 7.66 17.29 7.89
N ASP A 423 8.25 16.17 8.24
CA ASP A 423 7.89 15.39 9.42
C ASP A 423 8.12 16.22 10.71
N SER A 424 9.21 16.97 10.77
CA SER A 424 9.47 17.92 11.85
C SER A 424 8.43 19.03 11.93
N LEU A 425 8.05 19.62 10.78
CA LEU A 425 7.03 20.66 10.70
C LEU A 425 5.65 20.16 11.14
N CYS A 426 5.30 18.94 10.75
CA CYS A 426 3.99 18.33 11.01
C CYS A 426 3.92 17.59 12.35
N LYS A 427 5.00 17.59 13.14
CA LYS A 427 5.14 16.74 14.34
C LYS A 427 4.74 15.30 14.05
N SER A 428 5.18 14.80 12.90
CA SER A 428 4.80 13.55 12.29
C SER A 428 5.78 12.45 12.66
N GLY A 429 5.29 11.21 12.72
CA GLY A 429 6.12 10.01 12.74
C GLY A 429 6.58 9.56 11.36
N GLY A 430 6.17 10.26 10.29
CA GLY A 430 6.50 10.02 8.90
C GLY A 430 5.34 10.32 7.95
N GLY A 431 5.57 11.17 6.97
CA GLY A 431 4.63 11.42 5.87
C GLY A 431 3.28 11.98 6.28
N TRP A 432 2.21 11.21 6.04
CA TRP A 432 0.82 11.60 6.29
C TRP A 432 0.39 11.49 7.75
N ASP A 433 1.31 11.17 8.66
CA ASP A 433 1.07 11.09 10.11
C ASP A 433 1.02 12.50 10.75
N THR A 434 0.06 13.32 10.38
CA THR A 434 -0.03 14.75 10.69
C THR A 434 -0.63 15.04 12.07
N HIS A 435 0.11 14.73 13.14
CA HIS A 435 -0.27 15.01 14.52
C HIS A 435 -0.26 16.51 14.87
N GLY A 436 0.50 17.31 14.14
CA GLY A 436 0.54 18.75 14.30
C GLY A 436 0.54 19.45 12.95
N ASN A 437 0.07 20.69 12.91
CA ASN A 437 0.08 21.54 11.73
C ASN A 437 -0.57 20.89 10.47
N ASN A 438 -1.56 20.03 10.68
CA ASN A 438 -2.18 19.17 9.67
C ASN A 438 -2.53 19.93 8.39
N PHE A 439 -3.22 21.06 8.53
CA PHE A 439 -3.76 21.78 7.38
C PHE A 439 -2.68 22.42 6.51
N ASN A 440 -1.64 23.03 7.11
CA ASN A 440 -0.53 23.59 6.34
C ASN A 440 0.31 22.47 5.70
N CYS A 441 0.52 21.37 6.42
CA CYS A 441 1.25 20.20 5.88
C CYS A 441 0.52 19.60 4.68
N LEU A 442 -0.80 19.42 4.78
CA LEU A 442 -1.62 18.93 3.66
C LEU A 442 -1.60 19.93 2.51
N LYS A 443 -1.95 21.21 2.77
CA LYS A 443 -2.08 22.25 1.75
C LYS A 443 -0.78 22.48 0.98
N ASP A 444 0.30 22.71 1.73
CA ASP A 444 1.54 23.25 1.14
C ASP A 444 2.49 22.15 0.64
N ARG A 445 2.28 20.90 1.04
CA ARG A 445 3.21 19.79 0.76
C ARG A 445 2.53 18.50 0.30
N LEU A 446 1.74 17.85 1.17
CA LEU A 446 1.30 16.48 0.93
C LEU A 446 0.29 16.38 -0.22
N LEU A 447 -0.70 17.28 -0.27
CA LEU A 447 -1.70 17.27 -1.34
C LEU A 447 -1.11 17.67 -2.69
N PRO A 448 -0.28 18.72 -2.84
CA PRO A 448 0.40 18.98 -4.11
C PRO A 448 1.34 17.86 -4.57
N GLU A 449 2.04 17.19 -3.64
CA GLU A 449 2.93 16.05 -3.94
C GLU A 449 2.14 14.80 -4.36
N LEU A 450 0.85 14.71 -4.07
CA LEU A 450 -0.05 13.64 -4.51
C LEU A 450 -0.86 14.03 -5.75
N ASP A 451 -1.46 15.21 -5.77
CA ASP A 451 -2.44 15.66 -6.78
C ASP A 451 -1.86 15.56 -8.20
N ARG A 452 -0.71 16.16 -8.40
CA ARG A 452 -0.05 16.21 -9.72
C ARG A 452 0.34 14.83 -10.23
N PRO A 453 1.14 14.02 -9.51
CA PRO A 453 1.59 12.74 -10.04
C PRO A 453 0.47 11.69 -10.16
N LEU A 454 -0.51 11.69 -9.25
CA LEU A 454 -1.64 10.77 -9.33
C LEU A 454 -2.53 11.10 -10.53
N SER A 455 -2.85 12.37 -10.73
CA SER A 455 -3.65 12.81 -11.89
C SER A 455 -2.94 12.47 -13.20
N THR A 456 -1.64 12.75 -13.28
CA THR A 456 -0.82 12.40 -14.45
C THR A 456 -0.75 10.90 -14.69
N LEU A 457 -0.65 10.08 -13.63
CA LEU A 457 -0.65 8.62 -13.76
C LEU A 457 -1.95 8.11 -14.38
N LEU A 458 -3.10 8.63 -13.93
CA LEU A 458 -4.40 8.23 -14.46
C LEU A 458 -4.57 8.65 -15.94
N GLU A 459 -4.08 9.83 -16.28
CA GLU A 459 -4.07 10.31 -17.68
C GLU A 459 -3.15 9.47 -18.56
N ASP A 460 -1.89 9.27 -18.16
CA ASP A 460 -0.87 8.56 -18.92
C ASP A 460 -1.27 7.08 -19.15
N LEU A 461 -1.82 6.43 -18.12
CA LEU A 461 -2.38 5.08 -18.26
C LEU A 461 -3.57 5.05 -19.23
N ALA A 462 -4.45 6.04 -19.19
CA ALA A 462 -5.59 6.13 -20.10
C ALA A 462 -5.15 6.44 -21.55
N GLU A 463 -4.25 7.41 -21.74
CA GLU A 463 -3.68 7.78 -23.04
C GLU A 463 -2.99 6.60 -23.73
N ARG A 464 -2.39 5.69 -22.95
CA ARG A 464 -1.72 4.47 -23.45
C ARG A 464 -2.65 3.25 -23.58
N GLY A 465 -3.92 3.37 -23.19
CA GLY A 465 -4.86 2.23 -23.16
C GLY A 465 -4.53 1.20 -22.08
N LEU A 466 -3.72 1.55 -21.10
CA LEU A 466 -3.32 0.65 -20.00
C LEU A 466 -4.28 0.69 -18.80
N LEU A 467 -5.08 1.75 -18.67
CA LEU A 467 -5.94 1.94 -17.49
C LEU A 467 -7.00 0.84 -17.35
N ASP A 468 -7.58 0.38 -18.46
CA ASP A 468 -8.60 -0.67 -18.43
C ASP A 468 -8.08 -2.01 -17.90
N GLU A 469 -6.76 -2.25 -18.02
CA GLU A 469 -6.08 -3.46 -17.60
C GLU A 469 -5.19 -3.25 -16.36
N THR A 470 -5.21 -2.05 -15.77
CA THR A 470 -4.42 -1.69 -14.59
C THR A 470 -5.32 -1.14 -13.51
N MET A 471 -5.41 -1.84 -12.39
CA MET A 471 -6.10 -1.33 -11.20
C MET A 471 -5.20 -0.39 -10.42
N VAL A 472 -5.64 0.86 -10.23
CA VAL A 472 -4.96 1.84 -9.37
C VAL A 472 -5.71 1.93 -8.05
N ILE A 473 -4.99 1.74 -6.93
CA ILE A 473 -5.52 1.78 -5.57
C ILE A 473 -4.76 2.86 -4.80
N VAL A 474 -5.47 3.81 -4.17
CA VAL A 474 -4.88 4.76 -3.24
C VAL A 474 -5.45 4.49 -1.85
N THR A 475 -4.60 4.10 -0.92
CA THR A 475 -4.97 3.71 0.44
C THR A 475 -3.93 4.19 1.46
N SER A 476 -4.19 3.91 2.71
CA SER A 476 -3.30 4.19 3.85
C SER A 476 -3.46 3.08 4.90
N GLU A 477 -2.67 3.12 5.97
CA GLU A 477 -2.82 2.19 7.08
C GLU A 477 -4.02 2.50 7.98
N MET A 478 -4.47 3.76 7.99
CA MET A 478 -5.62 4.24 8.77
C MET A 478 -6.07 5.61 8.26
N GLY A 479 -7.22 6.09 8.73
CA GLY A 479 -7.63 7.46 8.60
C GLY A 479 -7.08 8.35 9.73
N ARG A 480 -7.59 9.57 9.80
CA ARG A 480 -7.26 10.52 10.86
C ARG A 480 -8.53 10.94 11.60
N LYS A 481 -8.39 11.16 12.91
CA LYS A 481 -9.49 11.52 13.80
C LYS A 481 -10.21 12.77 13.29
N PRO A 482 -11.51 12.70 13.00
CA PRO A 482 -12.24 13.85 12.46
C PRO A 482 -12.26 15.05 13.39
N LYS A 483 -12.37 14.84 14.71
CA LYS A 483 -12.28 15.92 15.68
C LYS A 483 -10.84 16.40 15.79
N ILE A 484 -10.61 17.69 15.47
CA ILE A 484 -9.30 18.36 15.49
C ILE A 484 -8.82 18.50 16.95
N GLY A 485 -7.51 18.41 17.16
CA GLY A 485 -6.89 18.65 18.46
C GLY A 485 -6.30 17.37 19.06
N ASP A 486 -5.25 16.86 18.42
CA ASP A 486 -4.41 15.84 19.06
C ASP A 486 -3.72 16.46 20.28
N PRO A 487 -3.84 15.86 21.47
CA PRO A 487 -3.15 16.36 22.67
C PRO A 487 -1.63 16.48 22.51
N ARG A 488 -1.04 15.69 21.60
CA ARG A 488 0.40 15.74 21.29
C ARG A 488 0.81 16.94 20.46
N SER A 489 -0.11 17.63 19.81
CA SER A 489 0.20 18.73 18.88
C SER A 489 0.33 20.11 19.55
N GLY A 490 0.02 20.23 20.83
CA GLY A 490 0.25 21.46 21.60
C GLY A 490 -0.72 22.61 21.35
N GLY A 491 -1.96 22.34 20.94
CA GLY A 491 -3.04 23.34 20.88
C GLY A 491 -3.55 23.73 19.51
N VAL A 492 -4.50 24.68 19.47
CA VAL A 492 -5.32 25.02 18.29
C VAL A 492 -4.48 25.54 17.11
N ASN A 493 -3.44 26.33 17.36
CA ASN A 493 -2.60 26.93 16.31
C ASN A 493 -1.55 25.99 15.69
N GLY A 494 -1.59 24.74 15.93
CA GLY A 494 -0.71 23.71 15.36
C GLY A 494 -1.42 22.39 15.40
N ALA A 495 -2.72 22.45 15.60
CA ALA A 495 -3.55 21.28 15.79
C ALA A 495 -3.48 20.35 14.59
N GLY A 496 -3.28 19.09 14.91
CA GLY A 496 -3.34 17.99 13.96
C GLY A 496 -4.57 17.15 14.20
N ARG A 497 -4.55 16.02 13.54
CA ARG A 497 -5.52 14.96 13.73
C ARG A 497 -4.82 13.70 14.24
N ASP A 498 -5.34 13.09 15.28
CA ASP A 498 -4.82 11.85 15.85
C ASP A 498 -5.14 10.63 14.96
N HIS A 499 -4.62 9.46 15.29
CA HIS A 499 -4.94 8.21 14.63
C HIS A 499 -6.43 7.88 14.71
N TRP A 500 -6.97 7.34 13.62
CA TRP A 500 -8.35 6.91 13.55
C TRP A 500 -8.51 5.70 12.63
N THR A 501 -8.72 4.54 13.22
CA THR A 501 -8.84 3.28 12.48
C THR A 501 -10.28 2.91 12.16
N ALA A 502 -11.23 3.56 12.87
CA ALA A 502 -12.65 3.28 12.68
C ALA A 502 -13.19 3.71 11.31
N CYS A 503 -12.52 4.67 10.66
CA CYS A 503 -12.91 5.13 9.33
C CYS A 503 -11.72 5.67 8.53
N GLN A 504 -11.66 5.28 7.25
CA GLN A 504 -10.79 5.83 6.22
C GLN A 504 -11.45 5.70 4.85
N SER A 505 -10.85 6.28 3.82
CA SER A 505 -11.34 6.14 2.45
C SER A 505 -10.26 5.58 1.51
N VAL A 506 -10.70 4.86 0.48
CA VAL A 506 -9.85 4.29 -0.57
C VAL A 506 -10.32 4.80 -1.92
N LEU A 507 -9.38 5.23 -2.78
CA LEU A 507 -9.67 5.51 -4.18
C LEU A 507 -9.32 4.29 -5.03
N LEU A 508 -10.19 3.96 -5.97
CA LEU A 508 -10.00 2.88 -6.95
C LEU A 508 -10.19 3.44 -8.35
N ALA A 509 -9.38 3.01 -9.30
CA ALA A 509 -9.53 3.36 -10.71
C ALA A 509 -9.04 2.23 -11.62
N GLY A 510 -9.53 2.16 -12.84
CA GLY A 510 -9.08 1.21 -13.85
C GLY A 510 -9.29 -0.26 -13.50
N GLY A 511 -8.72 -1.17 -14.26
CA GLY A 511 -8.81 -2.62 -14.01
C GLY A 511 -10.25 -3.17 -13.99
N GLY A 512 -11.18 -2.50 -14.67
CA GLY A 512 -12.59 -2.85 -14.69
C GLY A 512 -13.48 -2.06 -13.73
N ILE A 513 -12.91 -1.25 -12.83
CA ILE A 513 -13.65 -0.36 -11.93
C ILE A 513 -14.39 0.72 -12.73
N ARG A 514 -15.68 0.88 -12.48
CA ARG A 514 -16.46 1.99 -13.02
C ARG A 514 -16.16 3.26 -12.23
N GLY A 515 -15.66 4.28 -12.91
CA GLY A 515 -15.39 5.57 -12.30
C GLY A 515 -16.65 6.43 -12.11
N GLY A 516 -16.48 7.60 -11.47
CA GLY A 516 -17.54 8.57 -11.22
C GLY A 516 -18.54 8.13 -10.16
N GLN A 517 -18.16 7.27 -9.21
CA GLN A 517 -19.07 6.75 -8.18
C GLN A 517 -18.47 6.76 -6.77
N VAL A 518 -19.35 6.72 -5.77
CA VAL A 518 -19.01 6.61 -4.36
C VAL A 518 -19.64 5.34 -3.79
N TYR A 519 -18.86 4.55 -3.07
CA TYR A 519 -19.33 3.37 -2.34
C TYR A 519 -19.37 3.65 -0.84
N GLY A 520 -20.53 3.44 -0.23
CA GLY A 520 -20.74 3.69 1.18
C GLY A 520 -20.66 5.18 1.57
N THR A 521 -21.06 5.46 2.78
CA THR A 521 -21.03 6.81 3.35
C THR A 521 -20.53 6.75 4.78
N THR A 522 -20.02 7.89 5.27
CA THR A 522 -19.72 8.10 6.68
C THR A 522 -20.81 8.94 7.33
N ASP A 523 -20.80 8.99 8.65
CA ASP A 523 -21.69 9.85 9.43
C ASP A 523 -21.43 11.35 9.17
N ARG A 524 -22.24 12.21 9.80
CA ARG A 524 -22.17 13.67 9.60
C ARG A 524 -20.82 14.30 9.93
N ASN A 525 -20.02 13.65 10.76
CA ASN A 525 -18.71 14.10 11.21
C ASN A 525 -17.54 13.33 10.57
N ALA A 526 -17.82 12.36 9.70
CA ALA A 526 -16.86 11.41 9.14
C ALA A 526 -16.13 10.57 10.20
N GLU A 527 -16.78 10.30 11.35
CA GLU A 527 -16.18 9.52 12.43
C GLU A 527 -16.30 8.01 12.18
N TYR A 528 -17.43 7.56 11.65
CA TYR A 528 -17.74 6.14 11.44
C TYR A 528 -18.44 5.89 10.10
N PRO A 529 -18.27 4.70 9.53
CA PRO A 529 -19.11 4.26 8.42
C PRO A 529 -20.58 4.29 8.81
N ALA A 530 -21.44 4.91 7.99
CA ALA A 530 -22.89 5.01 8.21
C ALA A 530 -23.68 4.10 7.27
N ASP A 531 -23.15 3.80 6.08
CA ASP A 531 -23.75 2.92 5.10
C ASP A 531 -22.70 2.00 4.50
N ARG A 532 -23.06 0.73 4.24
CA ARG A 532 -22.19 -0.29 3.61
C ARG A 532 -20.78 -0.34 4.19
N PRO A 533 -20.60 -0.61 5.50
CA PRO A 533 -19.27 -0.69 6.13
C PRO A 533 -18.47 -1.86 5.53
N VAL A 534 -17.20 -1.61 5.26
CA VAL A 534 -16.24 -2.60 4.75
C VAL A 534 -14.94 -2.57 5.53
N GLY A 535 -14.25 -3.71 5.57
CA GLY A 535 -12.90 -3.81 6.15
C GLY A 535 -11.83 -3.96 5.07
N PRO A 536 -10.54 -3.91 5.43
CA PRO A 536 -9.42 -4.11 4.51
C PRO A 536 -9.48 -5.44 3.74
N GLU A 537 -10.09 -6.48 4.32
CA GLU A 537 -10.32 -7.76 3.66
C GLU A 537 -11.21 -7.65 2.41
N HIS A 538 -12.17 -6.73 2.39
CA HIS A 538 -13.03 -6.49 1.22
C HIS A 538 -12.24 -5.81 0.09
N ILE A 539 -11.32 -4.91 0.43
CA ILE A 539 -10.42 -4.28 -0.55
C ILE A 539 -9.47 -5.33 -1.14
N ALA A 540 -8.89 -6.20 -0.31
CA ALA A 540 -8.05 -7.30 -0.77
C ALA A 540 -8.83 -8.24 -1.72
N GLN A 541 -10.06 -8.65 -1.36
CA GLN A 541 -10.93 -9.45 -2.22
C GLN A 541 -11.27 -8.74 -3.54
N THR A 542 -11.47 -7.41 -3.49
CA THR A 542 -11.75 -6.60 -4.68
C THR A 542 -10.56 -6.59 -5.63
N ILE A 543 -9.34 -6.49 -5.10
CA ILE A 543 -8.11 -6.57 -5.89
C ILE A 543 -7.97 -7.98 -6.52
N TYR A 544 -8.16 -9.04 -5.74
CA TYR A 544 -8.09 -10.41 -6.25
C TYR A 544 -9.15 -10.67 -7.32
N HIS A 545 -10.37 -10.20 -7.11
CA HIS A 545 -11.44 -10.29 -8.09
C HIS A 545 -11.08 -9.57 -9.40
N ALA A 546 -10.64 -8.30 -9.32
CA ALA A 546 -10.21 -7.54 -10.49
C ALA A 546 -9.10 -8.25 -11.27
N MET A 547 -8.17 -8.91 -10.57
CA MET A 547 -7.05 -9.65 -11.15
C MET A 547 -7.39 -11.09 -11.54
N GLY A 548 -8.62 -11.57 -11.35
CA GLY A 548 -9.05 -12.93 -11.70
C GLY A 548 -8.40 -14.01 -10.83
N ILE A 549 -8.09 -13.69 -9.58
CA ILE A 549 -7.57 -14.62 -8.59
C ILE A 549 -8.74 -15.16 -7.77
N ASP A 550 -9.39 -16.21 -8.27
CA ASP A 550 -10.55 -16.84 -7.61
C ASP A 550 -10.15 -17.96 -6.63
N ASP A 551 -9.02 -18.64 -6.90
CA ASP A 551 -8.48 -19.66 -6.00
C ASP A 551 -7.52 -19.03 -4.99
N LEU A 552 -7.95 -18.93 -3.75
CA LEU A 552 -7.17 -18.41 -2.63
C LEU A 552 -6.59 -19.54 -1.75
N THR A 553 -6.50 -20.78 -2.25
CA THR A 553 -5.84 -21.88 -1.55
C THR A 553 -4.33 -21.80 -1.74
N ALA A 554 -3.57 -21.88 -0.68
CA ALA A 554 -2.11 -22.01 -0.70
C ALA A 554 -1.67 -23.18 0.18
N TYR A 555 -0.38 -23.51 0.12
CA TYR A 555 0.21 -24.57 0.94
C TYR A 555 1.36 -23.98 1.75
N ASP A 556 1.40 -24.34 3.03
CA ASP A 556 2.51 -23.92 3.90
C ASP A 556 3.79 -24.76 3.63
N ARG A 557 4.85 -24.46 4.38
CA ARG A 557 6.13 -25.18 4.26
C ARG A 557 6.04 -26.68 4.58
N GLN A 558 4.97 -27.12 5.24
CA GLN A 558 4.67 -28.49 5.56
C GLN A 558 3.68 -29.12 4.57
N ASN A 559 3.41 -28.44 3.44
CA ASN A 559 2.44 -28.84 2.42
C ASN A 559 0.99 -28.99 2.93
N ARG A 560 0.59 -28.22 3.95
CA ARG A 560 -0.78 -28.17 4.46
C ARG A 560 -1.53 -27.06 3.75
N PRO A 561 -2.76 -27.33 3.25
CA PRO A 561 -3.55 -26.30 2.58
C PRO A 561 -4.06 -25.28 3.61
N PHE A 562 -4.06 -24.00 3.22
CA PHE A 562 -4.71 -22.92 3.96
C PHE A 562 -5.31 -21.88 3.00
N SER A 563 -6.31 -21.13 3.46
CA SER A 563 -6.88 -20.03 2.69
C SER A 563 -6.02 -18.77 2.84
N LEU A 564 -5.69 -18.13 1.72
CA LEU A 564 -4.92 -16.88 1.68
C LEU A 564 -5.72 -15.67 2.21
N LEU A 565 -7.03 -15.78 2.25
CA LEU A 565 -7.93 -14.79 2.84
C LEU A 565 -9.21 -15.48 3.30
N GLU A 566 -9.53 -15.36 4.59
CA GLU A 566 -10.61 -16.12 5.22
C GLU A 566 -11.94 -15.37 5.27
N SER A 567 -11.93 -14.06 5.03
CA SER A 567 -13.09 -13.18 5.15
C SER A 567 -13.11 -12.10 4.05
N GLY A 568 -14.18 -11.31 4.03
CA GLY A 568 -14.40 -10.28 3.03
C GLY A 568 -15.13 -10.80 1.79
N GLN A 569 -15.68 -9.87 1.03
CA GLN A 569 -16.30 -10.11 -0.28
C GLN A 569 -15.82 -9.01 -1.22
N PRO A 570 -15.63 -9.29 -2.51
CA PRO A 570 -15.28 -8.25 -3.46
C PRO A 570 -16.44 -7.25 -3.61
N LEU A 571 -16.11 -5.97 -3.77
CA LEU A 571 -17.06 -4.90 -4.00
C LEU A 571 -17.52 -4.92 -5.47
N THR A 572 -18.27 -5.96 -5.85
CA THR A 572 -18.67 -6.22 -7.25
C THR A 572 -19.55 -5.12 -7.84
N GLU A 573 -20.21 -4.33 -7.02
CA GLU A 573 -20.98 -3.15 -7.44
C GLU A 573 -20.11 -2.06 -8.09
N LEU A 574 -18.81 -2.09 -7.87
CA LEU A 574 -17.86 -1.13 -8.44
C LEU A 574 -17.44 -1.48 -9.88
N PHE A 575 -17.81 -2.68 -10.39
CA PHE A 575 -17.44 -3.16 -11.72
C PHE A 575 -18.54 -3.07 -12.75
#